data_fd4143d90455b48230e2d4a46981ffee
#
_entry.id   fd4143d90455b48230e2d4a46981ffee
#
_cell.length_a   1.000
_cell.length_b   1.000
_cell.length_c   1.000
_cell.angle_alpha   90.00
_cell.angle_beta   90.00
_cell.angle_gamma   90.00
#
_symmetry.space_group_name_H-M   'P 1'
#
loop_
_entity.id
_entity.type
_entity.pdbx_description
1 polymer ?
#
loop_
_entity_poly.entity_id
_entity_poly.type
_entity_poly.pdbx_seq_one_letter_code
_entity_poly.pdbx_strand_id
1 'polypeptide(L)'
;MIHKLFLVLFLSISISGCRLNQTDTKSTDEELESLAYTLYTDKTELFVEFKPLVVGTESKFAAHLTKLGDTFKPLTEGRITVSLIVNKKGLRNTVNGASSPGIFRLALSPVKAGKGKLVFDIVTKDYTDKIVINDVIIYPDLKTALANQKEEAPVGEISYLKEQAWKVEFANTPITRGTYYQSIKASGTLIGATGDEVSLVASTPGVVKFASSQNAIGVRVGAGQTLFTISGGGAIDNNLDVAIRTARSELAKAREDYRRATELIKDQLITRSEFSEARLRYQNAQSQLSSLSKNYSAAGRRITAPISGYIKNIMVTEGAFVEMGQPLAIVGKNQKLLLKADVSQQYFTQLRQVKEANFLTAATGERLFNTRDLNGRLISVGQTAANSPYVSVTFEINNPGNLVSGSVADVFLKSSPIANAISVPKTSLIEEQGTFYVYVQTAGESFQKREVTLGSSDGETALILTGLTEGERVVTKGANQIKLATMSGAVPAHGHEH
;
A
#
# COMPACT_ATOMS: atom_id res chain seq x y z
N MET A 1 9.28 49.53 -53.53
CA MET A 1 10.46 50.35 -53.77
C MET A 1 11.71 49.55 -53.46
N ILE A 2 12.47 49.38 -54.54
CA ILE A 2 13.90 49.17 -54.71
C ILE A 2 14.50 47.81 -54.30
N HIS A 3 14.70 47.02 -55.31
CA HIS A 3 15.72 46.04 -55.69
C HIS A 3 17.11 46.28 -55.12
N LYS A 4 17.80 45.19 -54.77
CA LYS A 4 19.21 44.99 -55.19
C LYS A 4 19.55 43.52 -55.31
N LEU A 5 19.71 43.14 -56.52
CA LEU A 5 20.36 41.98 -57.14
C LEU A 5 21.86 42.01 -56.80
N PHE A 6 22.47 40.87 -56.37
CA PHE A 6 23.90 40.69 -56.38
C PHE A 6 24.22 39.33 -57.04
N LEU A 7 24.82 39.48 -58.23
CA LEU A 7 25.42 38.46 -59.07
C LEU A 7 26.81 38.13 -58.53
N VAL A 8 27.15 36.86 -58.27
CA VAL A 8 28.53 36.42 -58.05
C VAL A 8 28.90 35.29 -59.00
N LEU A 9 29.92 35.57 -59.70
CA LEU A 9 30.61 34.95 -60.80
C LEU A 9 31.21 33.56 -60.46
N PHE A 10 30.94 32.53 -61.29
CA PHE A 10 31.61 31.22 -61.27
C PHE A 10 33.06 31.36 -61.81
N LEU A 11 34.03 30.90 -61.04
CA LEU A 11 35.38 30.66 -61.51
C LEU A 11 35.71 29.19 -61.33
N SER A 12 35.68 28.44 -62.41
CA SER A 12 36.07 27.04 -62.53
C SER A 12 37.61 26.92 -62.59
N ILE A 13 38.19 26.30 -61.58
CA ILE A 13 39.58 25.85 -61.64
C ILE A 13 39.62 24.34 -61.70
N SER A 14 39.93 23.79 -62.83
CA SER A 14 40.22 22.36 -63.07
C SER A 14 41.64 22.04 -62.53
N ILE A 15 41.70 21.23 -61.52
CA ILE A 15 42.94 20.63 -61.07
C ILE A 15 42.84 19.12 -61.33
N SER A 16 43.57 18.63 -62.35
CA SER A 16 43.84 17.22 -62.58
C SER A 16 44.83 16.75 -61.52
N GLY A 17 44.37 15.93 -60.58
CA GLY A 17 45.18 15.29 -59.54
C GLY A 17 45.08 13.78 -59.64
N CYS A 18 46.20 13.12 -59.77
CA CYS A 18 46.44 11.68 -59.87
C CYS A 18 45.63 10.89 -58.86
N ARG A 19 44.89 9.89 -59.32
CA ARG A 19 44.35 8.77 -58.51
C ARG A 19 45.51 7.90 -58.06
N LEU A 20 45.96 8.07 -56.81
CA LEU A 20 46.59 6.99 -56.07
C LEU A 20 45.46 6.07 -55.58
N ASN A 21 45.43 4.84 -56.09
CA ASN A 21 44.64 3.76 -55.55
C ASN A 21 45.19 3.44 -54.14
N GLN A 22 44.66 4.07 -53.10
CA GLN A 22 44.74 3.53 -51.75
C GLN A 22 43.69 2.42 -51.68
N THR A 23 44.15 1.20 -51.82
CA THR A 23 43.48 0.03 -51.27
C THR A 23 43.43 0.19 -49.78
N ASP A 24 42.34 0.81 -49.28
CA ASP A 24 41.97 0.67 -47.87
C ASP A 24 41.67 -0.82 -47.65
N THR A 25 42.70 -1.57 -47.28
CA THR A 25 42.51 -2.81 -46.55
C THR A 25 41.93 -2.42 -45.21
N LYS A 26 40.61 -2.30 -45.14
CA LYS A 26 39.85 -2.42 -43.90
C LYS A 26 40.20 -3.81 -43.38
N SER A 27 41.20 -3.92 -42.53
CA SER A 27 41.37 -5.08 -41.67
C SER A 27 40.16 -5.07 -40.75
N THR A 28 39.14 -5.79 -41.13
CA THR A 28 38.15 -6.29 -40.21
C THR A 28 38.95 -7.25 -39.31
N ASP A 29 39.52 -6.72 -38.23
CA ASP A 29 39.83 -7.55 -37.08
C ASP A 29 38.51 -8.13 -36.65
N GLU A 30 38.23 -9.39 -37.06
CA GLU A 30 37.06 -10.14 -36.59
C GLU A 30 37.30 -10.39 -35.09
N GLU A 31 36.75 -9.47 -34.28
CA GLU A 31 36.82 -9.55 -32.83
C GLU A 31 35.65 -10.43 -32.33
N LEU A 32 35.94 -11.29 -31.34
CA LEU A 32 34.89 -12.10 -30.70
C LEU A 32 33.86 -11.20 -30.01
N GLU A 33 32.58 -11.39 -30.32
CA GLU A 33 31.50 -10.76 -29.57
C GLU A 33 31.39 -11.35 -28.17
N SER A 34 30.97 -10.54 -27.21
CA SER A 34 30.79 -10.97 -25.84
C SER A 34 29.56 -11.85 -25.70
N LEU A 35 29.68 -12.92 -24.92
CA LEU A 35 28.57 -13.73 -24.45
C LEU A 35 27.99 -13.09 -23.19
N ALA A 36 26.66 -13.02 -23.10
CA ALA A 36 25.96 -12.50 -21.94
C ALA A 36 25.08 -13.58 -21.32
N TYR A 37 25.16 -13.73 -20.01
CA TYR A 37 24.31 -14.64 -19.26
C TYR A 37 23.65 -13.95 -18.08
N THR A 38 22.34 -14.19 -17.89
CA THR A 38 21.58 -13.67 -16.76
C THR A 38 20.95 -14.81 -15.99
N LEU A 39 21.32 -14.94 -14.72
CA LEU A 39 20.84 -16.02 -13.85
C LEU A 39 20.38 -15.43 -12.52
N TYR A 40 19.43 -16.10 -11.93
CA TYR A 40 18.80 -15.69 -10.66
C TYR A 40 18.85 -16.85 -9.66
N THR A 41 19.08 -16.47 -8.41
CA THR A 41 18.72 -17.26 -7.24
C THR A 41 17.65 -16.51 -6.45
N ASP A 42 17.30 -16.99 -5.26
CA ASP A 42 16.41 -16.25 -4.35
C ASP A 42 17.08 -14.98 -3.77
N LYS A 43 18.40 -14.86 -3.86
CA LYS A 43 19.17 -13.80 -3.20
C LYS A 43 19.89 -12.87 -4.16
N THR A 44 20.34 -13.42 -5.29
CA THR A 44 21.29 -12.73 -6.19
C THR A 44 20.86 -12.89 -7.65
N GLU A 45 20.96 -11.78 -8.39
CA GLU A 45 21.02 -11.80 -9.85
C GLU A 45 22.49 -11.68 -10.26
N LEU A 46 22.94 -12.58 -11.11
CA LEU A 46 24.20 -12.49 -11.84
C LEU A 46 23.91 -12.17 -13.30
N PHE A 47 24.33 -11.01 -13.74
CA PHE A 47 24.51 -10.70 -15.16
C PHE A 47 26.00 -10.69 -15.43
N VAL A 48 26.49 -11.55 -16.33
CA VAL A 48 27.91 -11.65 -16.62
C VAL A 48 28.18 -11.66 -18.11
N GLU A 49 29.13 -10.84 -18.51
CA GLU A 49 29.60 -10.72 -19.88
C GLU A 49 31.06 -11.16 -19.94
N PHE A 50 31.41 -11.93 -20.96
CA PHE A 50 32.76 -12.36 -21.24
C PHE A 50 32.91 -12.80 -22.70
N LYS A 51 34.09 -12.64 -23.26
CA LYS A 51 34.41 -13.17 -24.59
C LYS A 51 34.42 -14.69 -24.58
N PRO A 52 34.04 -15.39 -25.67
CA PRO A 52 34.09 -16.84 -25.79
C PRO A 52 35.43 -17.40 -25.27
N LEU A 53 35.36 -18.51 -24.54
CA LEU A 53 36.54 -19.12 -23.93
C LEU A 53 37.38 -19.84 -25.00
N VAL A 54 38.64 -19.41 -25.17
CA VAL A 54 39.60 -19.99 -26.11
C VAL A 54 40.83 -20.49 -25.35
N VAL A 55 41.31 -21.67 -25.67
CA VAL A 55 42.50 -22.27 -25.04
C VAL A 55 43.70 -21.33 -25.16
N GLY A 56 44.40 -21.06 -24.05
CA GLY A 56 45.58 -20.20 -23.98
C GLY A 56 45.27 -18.70 -24.03
N THR A 57 44.06 -18.28 -24.26
CA THR A 57 43.67 -16.88 -24.29
C THR A 57 42.99 -16.48 -22.97
N GLU A 58 43.31 -15.33 -22.42
CA GLU A 58 42.65 -14.78 -21.26
C GLU A 58 41.26 -14.26 -21.64
N SER A 59 40.19 -14.78 -21.00
CA SER A 59 38.86 -14.23 -21.08
C SER A 59 38.54 -13.49 -19.80
N LYS A 60 38.24 -12.20 -19.94
CA LYS A 60 37.84 -11.31 -18.85
C LYS A 60 36.31 -11.38 -18.65
N PHE A 61 35.90 -11.39 -17.40
CA PHE A 61 34.51 -11.45 -16.98
C PHE A 61 34.13 -10.13 -16.32
N ALA A 62 33.08 -9.48 -16.83
CA ALA A 62 32.39 -8.40 -16.14
C ALA A 62 31.15 -9.02 -15.47
N ALA A 63 31.27 -9.32 -14.18
CA ALA A 63 30.16 -9.91 -13.41
C ALA A 63 29.40 -8.82 -12.65
N HIS A 64 28.19 -8.53 -13.11
CA HIS A 64 27.28 -7.59 -12.47
C HIS A 64 26.41 -8.36 -11.46
N LEU A 65 26.62 -8.11 -10.18
CA LEU A 65 25.95 -8.79 -9.09
C LEU A 65 24.95 -7.86 -8.40
N THR A 66 23.70 -8.24 -8.44
CA THR A 66 22.59 -7.52 -7.83
C THR A 66 22.04 -8.31 -6.63
N LYS A 67 21.99 -7.70 -5.44
CA LYS A 67 21.27 -8.22 -4.29
C LYS A 67 19.77 -8.01 -4.52
N LEU A 68 19.01 -9.12 -4.52
CA LEU A 68 17.55 -9.11 -4.68
C LEU A 68 16.85 -8.71 -3.38
N GLY A 69 15.67 -8.13 -3.49
CA GLY A 69 14.83 -7.67 -2.39
C GLY A 69 13.70 -6.80 -2.92
N ASP A 70 13.07 -6.02 -2.05
CA ASP A 70 11.99 -5.08 -2.43
C ASP A 70 12.46 -4.06 -3.50
N THR A 71 13.74 -3.73 -3.48
CA THR A 71 14.45 -3.01 -4.54
C THR A 71 15.80 -3.67 -4.76
N PHE A 72 16.21 -3.72 -6.02
CA PHE A 72 17.47 -4.32 -6.42
C PHE A 72 18.62 -3.36 -6.13
N LYS A 73 19.67 -3.87 -5.48
CA LYS A 73 20.85 -3.08 -5.08
C LYS A 73 22.12 -3.72 -5.58
N PRO A 74 23.13 -2.93 -6.01
CA PRO A 74 24.41 -3.47 -6.40
C PRO A 74 25.11 -4.14 -5.19
N LEU A 75 25.73 -5.28 -5.41
CA LEU A 75 26.60 -5.89 -4.42
C LEU A 75 27.94 -5.15 -4.40
N THR A 76 28.27 -4.49 -3.30
CA THR A 76 29.47 -3.67 -3.20
C THR A 76 30.63 -4.37 -2.50
N GLU A 77 30.34 -5.37 -1.68
CA GLU A 77 31.30 -6.09 -0.86
C GLU A 77 31.10 -7.60 -1.01
N GLY A 78 32.17 -8.34 -0.87
CA GLY A 78 32.15 -9.80 -0.89
C GLY A 78 33.31 -10.41 -1.63
N ARG A 79 33.48 -11.70 -1.46
CA ARG A 79 34.48 -12.51 -2.20
C ARG A 79 33.73 -13.29 -3.28
N ILE A 80 34.11 -13.07 -4.53
CA ILE A 80 33.54 -13.72 -5.69
C ILE A 80 34.61 -14.62 -6.30
N THR A 81 34.27 -15.88 -6.53
CA THR A 81 35.14 -16.85 -7.19
C THR A 81 34.45 -17.39 -8.42
N VAL A 82 35.02 -17.23 -9.60
CA VAL A 82 34.62 -17.95 -10.80
C VAL A 82 35.49 -19.19 -10.96
N SER A 83 34.86 -20.32 -11.21
CA SER A 83 35.51 -21.61 -11.43
C SER A 83 35.06 -22.19 -12.75
N LEU A 84 35.98 -22.42 -13.70
CA LEU A 84 35.71 -23.19 -14.91
C LEU A 84 36.05 -24.65 -14.66
N ILE A 85 35.08 -25.54 -14.82
CA ILE A 85 35.22 -26.97 -14.58
C ILE A 85 35.06 -27.73 -15.89
N VAL A 86 36.11 -28.39 -16.37
CA VAL A 86 36.11 -29.23 -17.56
C VAL A 86 36.66 -30.62 -17.19
N ASN A 87 35.87 -31.65 -17.47
CA ASN A 87 36.27 -33.04 -17.19
C ASN A 87 36.82 -33.28 -15.75
N LYS A 88 36.12 -32.72 -14.75
CA LYS A 88 36.44 -32.77 -13.32
C LYS A 88 37.75 -32.00 -12.91
N LYS A 89 38.43 -31.33 -13.83
CA LYS A 89 39.51 -30.39 -13.51
C LYS A 89 39.01 -28.97 -13.50
N GLY A 90 39.37 -28.19 -12.49
CA GLY A 90 38.90 -26.80 -12.30
C GLY A 90 40.05 -25.78 -12.43
N LEU A 91 39.78 -24.69 -13.11
CA LEU A 91 40.55 -23.45 -13.08
C LEU A 91 39.70 -22.41 -12.35
N ARG A 92 40.31 -21.61 -11.47
CA ARG A 92 39.54 -20.61 -10.70
C ARG A 92 40.27 -19.28 -10.61
N ASN A 93 39.47 -18.23 -10.50
CA ASN A 93 39.93 -16.88 -10.16
C ASN A 93 39.06 -16.29 -9.06
N THR A 94 39.64 -15.56 -8.13
CA THR A 94 38.91 -15.00 -6.97
C THR A 94 39.28 -13.54 -6.82
N VAL A 95 38.28 -12.71 -6.58
CA VAL A 95 38.40 -11.28 -6.25
C VAL A 95 37.73 -10.97 -4.93
N ASN A 96 38.29 -10.04 -4.18
CA ASN A 96 37.74 -9.55 -2.92
C ASN A 96 37.29 -8.11 -3.11
N GLY A 97 35.98 -7.89 -3.11
CA GLY A 97 35.35 -6.59 -3.35
C GLY A 97 35.11 -6.28 -4.82
N ALA A 98 34.15 -5.39 -5.04
CA ALA A 98 33.75 -4.92 -6.35
C ALA A 98 34.74 -3.89 -6.90
N SER A 99 35.02 -3.90 -8.21
CA SER A 99 35.82 -2.88 -8.90
C SER A 99 35.04 -1.56 -9.03
N SER A 100 33.75 -1.65 -9.15
CA SER A 100 32.75 -0.56 -9.09
C SER A 100 31.50 -1.11 -8.42
N PRO A 101 30.60 -0.31 -7.85
CA PRO A 101 29.38 -0.81 -7.21
C PRO A 101 28.64 -1.81 -8.10
N GLY A 102 28.54 -3.06 -7.65
CA GLY A 102 27.91 -4.16 -8.37
C GLY A 102 28.77 -4.90 -9.37
N ILE A 103 29.94 -4.39 -9.77
CA ILE A 103 30.76 -4.96 -10.84
C ILE A 103 32.01 -5.63 -10.26
N PHE A 104 32.16 -6.92 -10.54
CA PHE A 104 33.33 -7.72 -10.17
C PHE A 104 34.05 -8.16 -11.45
N ARG A 105 35.33 -7.83 -11.56
CA ARG A 105 36.17 -8.17 -12.71
C ARG A 105 37.00 -9.40 -12.39
N LEU A 106 36.79 -10.47 -13.14
CA LEU A 106 37.49 -11.73 -13.00
C LEU A 106 38.13 -12.10 -14.36
N ALA A 107 39.05 -13.03 -14.36
CA ALA A 107 39.70 -13.51 -15.59
C ALA A 107 40.05 -15.00 -15.51
N LEU A 108 39.91 -15.72 -16.62
CA LEU A 108 40.31 -17.12 -16.74
C LEU A 108 41.02 -17.35 -18.06
N SER A 109 42.10 -18.17 -18.02
CA SER A 109 42.81 -18.61 -19.21
C SER A 109 42.64 -20.13 -19.35
N PRO A 110 41.71 -20.63 -20.13
CA PRO A 110 41.43 -22.05 -20.28
C PRO A 110 42.64 -22.80 -20.86
N VAL A 111 42.89 -24.00 -20.34
CA VAL A 111 44.04 -24.82 -20.80
C VAL A 111 43.60 -26.03 -21.63
N LYS A 112 42.30 -26.28 -21.76
CA LYS A 112 41.78 -27.42 -22.49
C LYS A 112 40.44 -27.09 -23.13
N ALA A 113 40.29 -27.45 -24.41
CA ALA A 113 39.03 -27.33 -25.14
C ALA A 113 37.99 -28.37 -24.72
N GLY A 114 36.73 -28.04 -24.96
CA GLY A 114 35.61 -28.94 -24.70
C GLY A 114 34.42 -28.23 -24.03
N LYS A 115 33.44 -29.00 -23.60
CA LYS A 115 32.30 -28.49 -22.80
C LYS A 115 32.68 -28.47 -21.34
N GLY A 116 32.34 -27.38 -20.68
CA GLY A 116 32.56 -27.18 -19.25
C GLY A 116 31.36 -26.46 -18.60
N LYS A 117 31.52 -26.15 -17.32
CA LYS A 117 30.60 -25.29 -16.58
C LYS A 117 31.37 -24.20 -15.85
N LEU A 118 30.77 -23.01 -15.81
CA LEU A 118 31.23 -21.93 -14.96
C LEU A 118 30.44 -21.95 -13.65
N VAL A 119 31.13 -21.85 -12.54
CA VAL A 119 30.53 -21.77 -11.21
C VAL A 119 30.96 -20.48 -10.55
N PHE A 120 30.03 -19.67 -10.18
CA PHE A 120 30.23 -18.44 -9.42
C PHE A 120 29.85 -18.71 -7.96
N ASP A 121 30.86 -18.74 -7.09
CA ASP A 121 30.70 -18.82 -5.64
C ASP A 121 30.74 -17.39 -5.07
N ILE A 122 29.68 -16.97 -4.42
CA ILE A 122 29.47 -15.63 -3.87
C ILE A 122 29.45 -15.74 -2.36
N VAL A 123 30.35 -15.04 -1.68
CA VAL A 123 30.44 -15.01 -0.21
C VAL A 123 30.39 -13.57 0.25
N THR A 124 29.32 -13.19 0.91
CA THR A 124 29.12 -11.85 1.49
C THR A 124 29.09 -11.93 3.01
N LYS A 125 28.91 -10.80 3.68
CA LYS A 125 28.70 -10.76 5.13
C LYS A 125 27.35 -11.38 5.53
N ASP A 126 26.33 -11.22 4.69
CA ASP A 126 24.94 -11.56 5.00
C ASP A 126 24.58 -12.98 4.56
N TYR A 127 25.19 -13.46 3.47
CA TYR A 127 24.81 -14.74 2.86
C TYR A 127 25.92 -15.31 1.98
N THR A 128 25.76 -16.59 1.66
CA THR A 128 26.50 -17.25 0.59
C THR A 128 25.54 -17.69 -0.50
N ASP A 129 26.01 -17.68 -1.74
CA ASP A 129 25.23 -18.10 -2.90
C ASP A 129 26.12 -18.79 -3.93
N LYS A 130 25.49 -19.57 -4.82
CA LYS A 130 26.18 -20.29 -5.89
C LYS A 130 25.37 -20.29 -7.15
N ILE A 131 25.95 -19.77 -8.23
CA ILE A 131 25.32 -19.71 -9.53
C ILE A 131 26.13 -20.53 -10.54
N VAL A 132 25.46 -21.32 -11.36
CA VAL A 132 26.11 -22.26 -12.30
C VAL A 132 25.62 -22.00 -13.71
N ILE A 133 26.56 -21.75 -14.62
CA ILE A 133 26.33 -21.72 -16.08
C ILE A 133 26.81 -23.06 -16.62
N ASN A 134 25.87 -23.87 -17.11
CA ASN A 134 26.18 -25.17 -17.69
C ASN A 134 26.51 -25.04 -19.19
N ASP A 135 27.10 -26.09 -19.76
CA ASP A 135 27.35 -26.27 -21.19
C ASP A 135 28.16 -25.13 -21.86
N VAL A 136 29.03 -24.46 -21.11
CA VAL A 136 29.93 -23.45 -21.67
C VAL A 136 30.95 -24.12 -22.59
N ILE A 137 31.08 -23.60 -23.82
CA ILE A 137 32.00 -24.14 -24.82
C ILE A 137 33.37 -23.44 -24.68
N ILE A 138 34.42 -24.26 -24.62
CA ILE A 138 35.82 -23.79 -24.69
C ILE A 138 36.37 -24.21 -26.05
N TYR A 139 36.70 -23.24 -26.87
CA TYR A 139 37.19 -23.45 -28.21
C TYR A 139 38.71 -23.74 -28.23
N PRO A 140 39.20 -24.60 -29.15
CA PRO A 140 40.60 -24.92 -29.26
C PRO A 140 41.48 -23.72 -29.72
N ASP A 141 40.90 -22.84 -30.57
CA ASP A 141 41.53 -21.70 -31.17
C ASP A 141 40.55 -20.60 -31.54
N LEU A 142 41.04 -19.40 -31.82
CA LEU A 142 40.24 -18.22 -32.14
C LEU A 142 39.44 -18.42 -33.43
N LYS A 143 39.99 -19.07 -34.45
CA LYS A 143 39.31 -19.28 -35.73
C LYS A 143 38.07 -20.13 -35.56
N THR A 144 38.17 -21.18 -34.72
CA THR A 144 37.00 -22.03 -34.39
C THR A 144 35.98 -21.27 -33.60
N ALA A 145 36.38 -20.38 -32.70
CA ALA A 145 35.47 -19.53 -31.93
C ALA A 145 34.66 -18.57 -32.86
N LEU A 146 35.37 -17.87 -33.75
CA LEU A 146 34.76 -16.95 -34.73
C LEU A 146 33.79 -17.68 -35.67
N ALA A 147 34.15 -18.87 -36.15
CA ALA A 147 33.30 -19.66 -37.04
C ALA A 147 32.01 -20.17 -36.39
N ASN A 148 31.96 -20.20 -35.06
CA ASN A 148 30.78 -20.65 -34.30
C ASN A 148 30.04 -19.48 -33.60
N GLN A 149 30.44 -18.25 -33.85
CA GLN A 149 29.77 -17.07 -33.32
C GLN A 149 28.41 -16.93 -34.00
N LYS A 150 27.36 -16.77 -33.19
CA LYS A 150 26.02 -16.50 -33.66
C LYS A 150 25.74 -15.02 -33.51
N GLU A 151 25.39 -14.35 -34.59
CA GLU A 151 24.80 -13.02 -34.54
C GLU A 151 23.39 -13.15 -33.91
N GLU A 152 23.25 -12.78 -32.67
CA GLU A 152 21.94 -12.60 -32.03
C GLU A 152 21.83 -11.13 -31.62
N ALA A 153 21.44 -10.27 -32.56
CA ALA A 153 20.88 -8.98 -32.22
C ALA A 153 19.35 -9.12 -32.21
N PRO A 154 18.68 -9.20 -31.07
CA PRO A 154 17.23 -9.20 -31.02
C PRO A 154 16.70 -7.84 -31.49
N VAL A 155 15.89 -7.86 -32.52
CA VAL A 155 15.25 -6.66 -33.07
C VAL A 155 14.19 -6.19 -32.08
N GLY A 156 14.28 -4.93 -31.63
CA GLY A 156 13.23 -4.29 -30.80
C GLY A 156 13.45 -4.36 -29.29
N GLU A 157 14.62 -4.74 -28.84
CA GLU A 157 14.95 -4.70 -27.41
C GLU A 157 15.32 -3.30 -26.94
N ILE A 158 14.92 -2.99 -25.71
CA ILE A 158 15.23 -1.75 -25.01
C ILE A 158 16.39 -2.03 -24.09
N SER A 159 17.52 -1.36 -24.28
CA SER A 159 18.66 -1.47 -23.38
C SER A 159 18.46 -0.54 -22.17
N TYR A 160 18.68 -1.08 -20.99
CA TYR A 160 18.67 -0.36 -19.73
C TYR A 160 19.74 -0.94 -18.79
N LEU A 161 20.83 -0.20 -18.63
CA LEU A 161 22.03 -0.70 -17.95
C LEU A 161 21.78 -0.98 -16.46
N LYS A 162 22.50 -1.95 -15.90
CA LYS A 162 22.45 -2.28 -14.47
C LYS A 162 22.79 -1.08 -13.60
N GLU A 163 23.80 -0.29 -13.99
CA GLU A 163 24.21 0.90 -13.27
C GLU A 163 23.11 1.99 -13.24
N GLN A 164 22.26 2.03 -14.24
CA GLN A 164 21.09 2.92 -14.26
C GLN A 164 20.01 2.37 -13.33
N ALA A 165 19.73 1.07 -13.42
CA ALA A 165 18.73 0.40 -12.59
C ALA A 165 19.07 0.50 -11.09
N TRP A 166 20.34 0.38 -10.69
CA TRP A 166 20.76 0.49 -9.30
C TRP A 166 20.63 1.90 -8.69
N LYS A 167 20.55 2.95 -9.52
CA LYS A 167 20.38 4.34 -9.07
C LYS A 167 18.94 4.72 -8.76
N VAL A 168 17.99 3.89 -9.14
CA VAL A 168 16.57 4.10 -8.95
C VAL A 168 15.95 2.96 -8.15
N GLU A 169 14.66 3.08 -7.79
CA GLU A 169 13.91 1.95 -7.27
C GLU A 169 13.56 1.02 -8.43
N PHE A 170 14.36 -0.02 -8.61
CA PHE A 170 14.15 -1.03 -9.63
C PHE A 170 13.93 -2.40 -9.01
N ALA A 171 13.00 -3.16 -9.56
CA ALA A 171 12.81 -4.57 -9.26
C ALA A 171 12.07 -5.27 -10.41
N ASN A 172 12.30 -6.55 -10.56
CA ASN A 172 11.50 -7.44 -11.40
C ASN A 172 11.13 -8.72 -10.64
N THR A 173 10.10 -9.38 -11.08
CA THR A 173 9.62 -10.63 -10.44
C THR A 173 9.30 -11.66 -11.50
N PRO A 174 9.66 -12.94 -11.28
CA PRO A 174 9.25 -14.00 -12.19
C PRO A 174 7.73 -14.18 -12.15
N ILE A 175 7.14 -14.34 -13.32
CA ILE A 175 5.72 -14.63 -13.45
C ILE A 175 5.48 -16.08 -13.07
N THR A 176 4.57 -16.26 -12.11
CA THR A 176 4.10 -17.57 -11.67
C THR A 176 2.58 -17.64 -11.81
N ARG A 177 2.07 -18.84 -12.00
CA ARG A 177 0.64 -19.08 -11.95
C ARG A 177 0.18 -19.33 -10.53
N GLY A 178 -0.91 -18.68 -10.15
CA GLY A 178 -1.46 -18.80 -8.81
C GLY A 178 -2.98 -18.71 -8.78
N THR A 179 -3.54 -18.68 -7.59
CA THR A 179 -4.96 -18.36 -7.40
C THR A 179 -5.13 -16.86 -7.33
N TYR A 180 -5.91 -16.31 -8.25
CA TYR A 180 -6.33 -14.93 -8.25
C TYR A 180 -7.81 -14.85 -7.88
N TYR A 181 -8.22 -13.88 -7.07
CA TYR A 181 -9.64 -13.68 -6.76
C TYR A 181 -10.21 -12.60 -7.65
N GLN A 182 -11.25 -12.95 -8.41
CA GLN A 182 -11.99 -11.98 -9.21
C GLN A 182 -12.45 -10.83 -8.33
N SER A 183 -12.18 -9.60 -8.76
CA SER A 183 -12.47 -8.42 -7.98
C SER A 183 -13.60 -7.60 -8.59
N ILE A 184 -14.51 -7.13 -7.74
CA ILE A 184 -15.59 -6.22 -8.10
C ILE A 184 -15.24 -4.85 -7.53
N LYS A 185 -15.00 -3.86 -8.40
CA LYS A 185 -14.76 -2.49 -7.99
C LYS A 185 -16.07 -1.81 -7.63
N ALA A 186 -16.09 -1.13 -6.49
CA ALA A 186 -17.24 -0.39 -5.99
C ALA A 186 -16.78 0.89 -5.26
N SER A 187 -17.65 1.87 -5.17
CA SER A 187 -17.49 2.98 -4.23
C SER A 187 -18.00 2.56 -2.86
N GLY A 188 -17.35 3.05 -1.82
CA GLY A 188 -17.77 2.78 -0.44
C GLY A 188 -17.58 3.97 0.46
N THR A 189 -18.10 3.85 1.67
CA THR A 189 -17.94 4.84 2.74
C THR A 189 -17.57 4.14 4.05
N LEU A 190 -16.70 4.79 4.81
CA LEU A 190 -16.40 4.40 6.18
C LEU A 190 -17.38 5.11 7.13
N ILE A 191 -18.13 4.36 7.90
CA ILE A 191 -19.03 4.90 8.92
C ILE A 191 -18.71 4.30 10.29
N GLY A 192 -19.09 4.97 11.38
CA GLY A 192 -18.89 4.42 12.73
C GLY A 192 -19.69 3.14 12.92
N ALA A 193 -19.07 2.16 13.57
CA ALA A 193 -19.75 0.90 13.88
C ALA A 193 -20.82 1.09 14.96
N THR A 194 -21.85 0.25 14.93
CA THR A 194 -22.91 0.25 15.95
C THR A 194 -22.30 0.03 17.34
N GLY A 195 -22.62 0.93 18.29
CA GLY A 195 -22.06 0.93 19.65
C GLY A 195 -20.71 1.64 19.78
N ASP A 196 -20.09 2.04 18.67
CA ASP A 196 -18.87 2.90 18.65
C ASP A 196 -19.23 4.38 18.66
N GLU A 197 -20.47 4.74 18.33
CA GLU A 197 -21.01 6.10 18.34
C GLU A 197 -22.25 6.19 19.21
N VAL A 198 -22.38 7.29 19.94
CA VAL A 198 -23.53 7.59 20.77
C VAL A 198 -23.99 9.01 20.52
N SER A 199 -25.29 9.15 20.23
CA SER A 199 -25.93 10.45 20.13
C SER A 199 -26.30 10.99 21.50
N LEU A 200 -25.90 12.21 21.76
CA LEU A 200 -26.31 12.98 22.93
C LEU A 200 -27.58 13.75 22.59
N VAL A 201 -28.61 13.55 23.37
CA VAL A 201 -29.88 14.20 23.17
C VAL A 201 -30.27 15.07 24.38
N ALA A 202 -31.05 16.11 24.15
CA ALA A 202 -31.59 16.93 25.22
C ALA A 202 -32.55 16.10 26.09
N SER A 203 -32.28 16.03 27.38
CA SER A 203 -33.13 15.32 28.35
C SER A 203 -34.27 16.18 28.92
N THR A 204 -34.23 17.50 28.68
CA THR A 204 -35.22 18.51 29.06
C THR A 204 -35.24 19.61 28.02
N PRO A 205 -36.39 20.30 27.82
CA PRO A 205 -36.38 21.51 27.00
C PRO A 205 -35.64 22.66 27.71
N GLY A 206 -35.07 23.57 26.93
CA GLY A 206 -34.39 24.75 27.47
C GLY A 206 -33.27 25.29 26.57
N VAL A 207 -32.51 26.25 27.09
CA VAL A 207 -31.41 26.92 26.38
C VAL A 207 -30.11 26.17 26.62
N VAL A 208 -29.43 25.82 25.56
CA VAL A 208 -28.14 25.11 25.61
C VAL A 208 -27.01 26.08 25.96
N LYS A 209 -26.18 25.70 26.91
CA LYS A 209 -24.89 26.32 27.22
C LYS A 209 -23.79 25.27 27.06
N PHE A 210 -22.69 25.65 26.45
CA PHE A 210 -21.52 24.77 26.33
C PHE A 210 -20.77 24.77 27.67
N ALA A 211 -20.40 23.58 28.14
CA ALA A 211 -19.66 23.45 29.40
C ALA A 211 -18.21 23.96 29.30
N SER A 212 -17.66 24.00 28.08
CA SER A 212 -16.34 24.55 27.76
C SER A 212 -16.36 25.15 26.36
N SER A 213 -15.68 26.26 26.17
CA SER A 213 -15.43 26.87 24.85
C SER A 213 -14.55 25.96 23.95
N GLN A 214 -13.91 24.95 24.51
CA GLN A 214 -13.10 23.96 23.78
C GLN A 214 -13.94 22.77 23.25
N ASN A 215 -15.25 22.72 23.52
CA ASN A 215 -16.12 21.69 22.98
C ASN A 215 -16.31 21.92 21.46
N ALA A 216 -15.43 21.32 20.67
CA ALA A 216 -15.42 21.41 19.21
C ALA A 216 -15.32 20.03 18.58
N ILE A 217 -15.68 19.94 17.30
CA ILE A 217 -15.53 18.71 16.52
C ILE A 217 -14.06 18.24 16.53
N GLY A 218 -13.82 16.96 16.77
CA GLY A 218 -12.48 16.36 16.85
C GLY A 218 -11.86 16.38 18.27
N VAL A 219 -12.45 17.10 19.23
CA VAL A 219 -11.93 17.16 20.60
C VAL A 219 -12.22 15.86 21.33
N ARG A 220 -11.20 15.36 22.06
CA ARG A 220 -11.31 14.16 22.90
C ARG A 220 -12.10 14.47 24.17
N VAL A 221 -13.00 13.56 24.54
CA VAL A 221 -13.83 13.65 25.75
C VAL A 221 -13.79 12.36 26.54
N GLY A 222 -13.88 12.48 27.85
CA GLY A 222 -13.95 11.34 28.77
C GLY A 222 -15.40 10.95 29.09
N ALA A 223 -15.63 9.69 29.39
CA ALA A 223 -16.93 9.24 29.91
C ALA A 223 -17.27 10.01 31.20
N GLY A 224 -18.50 10.52 31.30
CA GLY A 224 -18.96 11.36 32.41
C GLY A 224 -18.61 12.84 32.28
N GLN A 225 -17.78 13.24 31.30
CA GLN A 225 -17.45 14.66 31.07
C GLN A 225 -18.71 15.42 30.61
N THR A 226 -19.00 16.56 31.27
CA THR A 226 -20.10 17.43 30.88
C THR A 226 -19.74 18.17 29.61
N LEU A 227 -20.59 18.07 28.58
CA LEU A 227 -20.43 18.78 27.31
C LEU A 227 -21.38 19.96 27.16
N PHE A 228 -22.62 19.77 27.61
CA PHE A 228 -23.65 20.81 27.56
C PHE A 228 -24.35 20.91 28.91
N THR A 229 -24.93 22.08 29.16
CA THR A 229 -25.87 22.31 30.23
C THR A 229 -27.12 22.93 29.60
N ILE A 230 -28.30 22.38 29.91
CA ILE A 230 -29.56 22.90 29.45
C ILE A 230 -30.20 23.65 30.60
N SER A 231 -30.31 24.96 30.46
CA SER A 231 -31.03 25.80 31.42
C SER A 231 -32.43 26.07 30.89
N GLY A 232 -33.44 25.92 31.74
CA GLY A 232 -34.80 26.31 31.37
C GLY A 232 -34.89 27.82 31.15
N GLY A 233 -35.48 28.21 30.06
CA GLY A 233 -35.78 29.62 29.79
C GLY A 233 -36.84 30.16 30.77
N GLY A 234 -36.42 30.63 31.89
CA GLY A 234 -37.16 31.47 32.84
C GLY A 234 -38.55 31.03 33.35
N ALA A 235 -39.40 30.39 32.54
CA ALA A 235 -40.76 30.02 32.94
C ALA A 235 -40.95 28.52 33.18
N ILE A 236 -40.14 27.63 32.60
CA ILE A 236 -40.29 26.18 32.70
C ILE A 236 -39.40 25.57 33.79
N ASP A 237 -38.25 26.19 34.09
CA ASP A 237 -37.32 25.75 35.16
C ASP A 237 -37.84 25.97 36.57
N ASN A 238 -38.77 26.92 36.75
CA ASN A 238 -39.37 27.15 38.04
C ASN A 238 -39.99 25.90 38.65
N ASN A 239 -40.46 24.94 37.79
CA ASN A 239 -41.11 23.74 38.28
C ASN A 239 -40.11 22.68 38.80
N LEU A 240 -38.95 22.46 38.13
CA LEU A 240 -37.97 21.47 38.58
C LEU A 240 -37.15 21.98 39.79
N ASP A 241 -36.80 23.26 39.79
CA ASP A 241 -36.12 23.89 40.91
C ASP A 241 -36.99 23.94 42.18
N VAL A 242 -38.27 24.23 42.00
CA VAL A 242 -39.30 24.13 43.03
C VAL A 242 -39.45 22.69 43.48
N ALA A 243 -39.60 21.73 42.57
CA ALA A 243 -39.71 20.32 42.91
C ALA A 243 -38.48 19.78 43.68
N ILE A 244 -37.27 20.17 43.32
CA ILE A 244 -36.04 19.79 44.02
C ILE A 244 -35.99 20.44 45.41
N ARG A 245 -36.39 21.72 45.54
CA ARG A 245 -36.46 22.39 46.85
C ARG A 245 -37.50 21.73 47.76
N THR A 246 -38.70 21.41 47.22
CA THR A 246 -39.76 20.69 47.92
C THR A 246 -39.24 19.31 48.37
N ALA A 247 -38.66 18.53 47.48
CA ALA A 247 -38.10 17.21 47.80
C ALA A 247 -36.96 17.29 48.87
N ARG A 248 -36.17 18.32 48.87
CA ARG A 248 -35.16 18.55 49.93
C ARG A 248 -35.85 18.82 51.27
N SER A 249 -36.88 19.63 51.32
CA SER A 249 -37.62 19.93 52.54
C SER A 249 -38.32 18.69 53.07
N GLU A 250 -38.92 17.88 52.17
CA GLU A 250 -39.56 16.59 52.52
C GLU A 250 -38.55 15.59 53.07
N LEU A 251 -37.34 15.49 52.42
CA LEU A 251 -36.27 14.65 52.95
C LEU A 251 -35.77 15.10 54.33
N ALA A 252 -35.62 16.41 54.53
CA ALA A 252 -35.21 16.95 55.79
C ALA A 252 -36.22 16.61 56.91
N LYS A 253 -37.50 16.79 56.64
CA LYS A 253 -38.60 16.41 57.55
C LYS A 253 -38.60 14.91 57.84
N ALA A 254 -38.62 14.09 56.77
CA ALA A 254 -38.66 12.63 56.91
C ALA A 254 -37.42 12.08 57.68
N ARG A 255 -36.26 12.72 57.48
CA ARG A 255 -35.03 12.38 58.21
C ARG A 255 -35.15 12.66 59.71
N GLU A 256 -35.73 13.81 60.07
CA GLU A 256 -35.95 14.21 61.45
C GLU A 256 -36.96 13.28 62.14
N ASP A 257 -38.06 12.96 61.43
CA ASP A 257 -39.10 12.03 61.94
C ASP A 257 -38.52 10.62 62.13
N TYR A 258 -37.70 10.12 61.18
CA TYR A 258 -37.02 8.83 61.29
C TYR A 258 -36.02 8.81 62.45
N ARG A 259 -35.22 9.89 62.65
CA ARG A 259 -34.31 10.04 63.76
C ARG A 259 -35.03 9.96 65.09
N ARG A 260 -36.16 10.71 65.21
CA ARG A 260 -37.00 10.69 66.44
C ARG A 260 -37.61 9.30 66.67
N ALA A 261 -38.11 8.65 65.64
CA ALA A 261 -38.65 7.31 65.74
C ALA A 261 -37.54 6.29 66.14
N THR A 262 -36.28 6.50 65.72
CA THR A 262 -35.13 5.66 66.11
C THR A 262 -34.82 5.76 67.61
N GLU A 263 -35.00 6.91 68.18
CA GLU A 263 -34.82 7.05 69.64
C GLU A 263 -36.01 6.47 70.44
N LEU A 264 -37.25 6.79 70.00
CA LEU A 264 -38.45 6.34 70.67
C LEU A 264 -38.67 4.81 70.66
N ILE A 265 -38.18 4.13 69.56
CA ILE A 265 -38.30 2.65 69.49
C ILE A 265 -37.35 1.95 70.48
N LYS A 266 -36.22 2.56 70.80
CA LYS A 266 -35.29 2.03 71.86
C LYS A 266 -35.98 1.95 73.19
N ASP A 267 -36.75 2.98 73.53
CA ASP A 267 -37.48 3.10 74.79
C ASP A 267 -38.88 2.45 74.75
N GLN A 268 -39.19 1.72 73.63
CA GLN A 268 -40.49 1.05 73.44
C GLN A 268 -41.70 1.98 73.41
N LEU A 269 -41.51 3.27 73.13
CA LEU A 269 -42.53 4.29 73.18
C LEU A 269 -43.35 4.37 71.86
N ILE A 270 -42.92 3.65 70.84
CA ILE A 270 -43.62 3.51 69.53
C ILE A 270 -43.62 2.05 69.10
N THR A 271 -44.57 1.70 68.23
CA THR A 271 -44.68 0.36 67.64
C THR A 271 -43.64 0.13 66.53
N ARG A 272 -43.35 -1.16 66.25
CA ARG A 272 -42.48 -1.51 65.11
C ARG A 272 -43.10 -1.06 63.77
N SER A 273 -44.40 -0.98 63.70
CA SER A 273 -45.10 -0.49 62.49
C SER A 273 -44.85 0.99 62.28
N GLU A 274 -44.98 1.83 63.31
CA GLU A 274 -44.70 3.28 63.25
C GLU A 274 -43.24 3.57 62.89
N PHE A 275 -42.32 2.81 63.48
CA PHE A 275 -40.89 2.90 63.13
C PHE A 275 -40.67 2.55 61.65
N SER A 276 -41.26 1.44 61.20
CA SER A 276 -41.10 1.00 59.80
C SER A 276 -41.70 2.00 58.81
N GLU A 277 -42.78 2.65 59.18
CA GLU A 277 -43.41 3.70 58.38
C GLU A 277 -42.51 4.96 58.26
N ALA A 278 -41.96 5.40 59.39
CA ALA A 278 -41.02 6.54 59.39
C ALA A 278 -39.76 6.23 58.52
N ARG A 279 -39.22 5.02 58.61
CA ARG A 279 -38.12 4.55 57.82
C ARG A 279 -38.45 4.54 56.32
N LEU A 280 -39.63 4.04 55.97
CA LEU A 280 -40.07 3.98 54.56
C LEU A 280 -40.25 5.38 53.98
N ARG A 281 -40.86 6.31 54.74
CA ARG A 281 -40.99 7.72 54.32
C ARG A 281 -39.65 8.36 54.05
N TYR A 282 -38.63 8.14 54.94
CA TYR A 282 -37.29 8.63 54.75
C TYR A 282 -36.64 8.05 53.45
N GLN A 283 -36.72 6.74 53.25
CA GLN A 283 -36.18 6.08 52.05
C GLN A 283 -36.86 6.59 50.77
N ASN A 284 -38.19 6.77 50.77
CA ASN A 284 -38.91 7.30 49.63
C ASN A 284 -38.52 8.75 49.30
N ALA A 285 -38.43 9.62 50.32
CA ALA A 285 -38.01 11.01 50.12
C ALA A 285 -36.57 11.11 49.65
N GLN A 286 -35.67 10.21 50.11
CA GLN A 286 -34.29 10.12 49.65
C GLN A 286 -34.21 9.71 48.17
N SER A 287 -34.97 8.69 47.78
CA SER A 287 -35.06 8.19 46.39
C SER A 287 -35.63 9.25 45.45
N GLN A 288 -36.67 9.97 45.88
CA GLN A 288 -37.29 11.05 45.14
C GLN A 288 -36.32 12.20 44.89
N LEU A 289 -35.62 12.69 45.92
CA LEU A 289 -34.61 13.74 45.75
C LEU A 289 -33.48 13.27 44.86
N SER A 290 -32.97 12.04 45.02
CA SER A 290 -31.92 11.48 44.21
C SER A 290 -32.33 11.43 42.72
N SER A 291 -33.55 11.00 42.44
CA SER A 291 -34.10 10.95 41.08
C SER A 291 -34.21 12.33 40.42
N LEU A 292 -34.76 13.33 41.17
CA LEU A 292 -34.90 14.70 40.65
C LEU A 292 -33.55 15.42 40.48
N SER A 293 -32.59 15.18 41.38
CA SER A 293 -31.28 15.86 41.37
C SER A 293 -30.24 15.20 40.47
N LYS A 294 -30.53 14.03 39.90
CA LYS A 294 -29.60 13.32 38.99
C LYS A 294 -29.25 14.20 37.81
N ASN A 295 -27.95 14.50 37.63
CA ASN A 295 -27.41 15.38 36.57
C ASN A 295 -27.96 16.83 36.59
N TYR A 296 -28.55 17.30 37.69
CA TYR A 296 -29.01 18.67 37.86
C TYR A 296 -28.00 19.51 38.63
N SER A 297 -27.80 20.74 38.22
CA SER A 297 -27.04 21.77 38.96
C SER A 297 -27.81 23.08 38.97
N ALA A 298 -27.40 24.05 39.80
CA ALA A 298 -28.01 25.39 39.78
C ALA A 298 -27.91 26.10 38.42
N ALA A 299 -27.01 25.67 37.56
CA ALA A 299 -26.86 26.16 36.17
C ALA A 299 -27.75 25.42 35.16
N GLY A 300 -28.48 24.37 35.58
CA GLY A 300 -29.36 23.54 34.72
C GLY A 300 -28.98 22.08 34.66
N ARG A 301 -29.65 21.34 33.75
CA ARG A 301 -29.44 19.91 33.51
C ARG A 301 -28.15 19.67 32.71
N ARG A 302 -27.23 18.89 33.28
CA ARG A 302 -25.97 18.55 32.62
C ARG A 302 -26.16 17.39 31.65
N ILE A 303 -25.64 17.53 30.46
CA ILE A 303 -25.54 16.50 29.44
C ILE A 303 -24.08 16.06 29.37
N THR A 304 -23.84 14.81 29.75
CA THR A 304 -22.48 14.23 29.83
C THR A 304 -22.24 13.23 28.73
N ALA A 305 -20.98 13.09 28.32
CA ALA A 305 -20.57 12.05 27.38
C ALA A 305 -20.74 10.66 28.04
N PRO A 306 -21.51 9.72 27.48
CA PRO A 306 -21.69 8.39 28.05
C PRO A 306 -20.49 7.47 27.81
N ILE A 307 -19.66 7.79 26.83
CA ILE A 307 -18.46 7.04 26.44
C ILE A 307 -17.25 7.98 26.31
N SER A 308 -16.06 7.45 26.52
CA SER A 308 -14.83 8.17 26.13
C SER A 308 -14.60 8.06 24.64
N GLY A 309 -14.22 9.17 24.00
CA GLY A 309 -14.05 9.23 22.55
C GLY A 309 -13.75 10.63 22.05
N TYR A 310 -14.25 10.96 20.87
CA TYR A 310 -14.11 12.27 20.22
C TYR A 310 -15.49 12.82 19.86
N ILE A 311 -15.66 14.14 19.94
CA ILE A 311 -16.86 14.81 19.42
C ILE A 311 -16.82 14.72 17.90
N LYS A 312 -17.73 13.93 17.32
CA LYS A 312 -17.82 13.74 15.86
C LYS A 312 -18.60 14.84 15.18
N ASN A 313 -19.68 15.26 15.81
CA ASN A 313 -20.55 16.33 15.29
C ASN A 313 -21.21 17.06 16.46
N ILE A 314 -21.50 18.35 16.25
CA ILE A 314 -22.29 19.21 17.13
C ILE A 314 -23.43 19.75 16.28
N MET A 315 -24.68 19.52 16.72
CA MET A 315 -25.90 19.83 15.97
C MET A 315 -26.62 21.05 16.51
N VAL A 316 -26.06 21.71 17.53
CA VAL A 316 -26.66 22.87 18.20
C VAL A 316 -25.61 23.97 18.35
N THR A 317 -26.09 25.20 18.49
CA THR A 317 -25.26 26.37 18.80
C THR A 317 -25.49 26.79 20.25
N GLU A 318 -24.51 27.43 20.86
CA GLU A 318 -24.65 28.00 22.19
C GLU A 318 -25.77 29.05 22.20
N GLY A 319 -26.64 28.98 23.21
CA GLY A 319 -27.81 29.86 23.31
C GLY A 319 -29.03 29.39 22.55
N ALA A 320 -28.95 28.34 21.75
CA ALA A 320 -30.13 27.78 21.05
C ALA A 320 -31.11 27.15 22.06
N PHE A 321 -32.41 27.33 21.83
CA PHE A 321 -33.44 26.59 22.54
C PHE A 321 -33.61 25.21 21.94
N VAL A 322 -33.67 24.16 22.77
CA VAL A 322 -33.85 22.77 22.36
C VAL A 322 -35.01 22.14 23.06
N GLU A 323 -35.65 21.21 22.37
CA GLU A 323 -36.76 20.41 22.90
C GLU A 323 -36.23 19.06 23.44
N MET A 324 -37.05 18.40 24.30
CA MET A 324 -36.72 17.08 24.81
C MET A 324 -36.59 16.06 23.65
N GLY A 325 -35.47 15.29 23.64
CA GLY A 325 -35.14 14.33 22.59
C GLY A 325 -34.41 14.91 21.42
N GLN A 326 -34.21 16.24 21.33
CA GLN A 326 -33.46 16.85 20.23
C GLN A 326 -31.98 16.47 20.29
N PRO A 327 -31.37 16.05 19.17
CA PRO A 327 -29.94 15.71 19.10
C PRO A 327 -29.08 16.95 19.33
N LEU A 328 -28.05 16.81 20.16
CA LEU A 328 -27.10 17.86 20.51
C LEU A 328 -25.72 17.63 19.89
N ALA A 329 -25.20 16.42 20.03
CA ALA A 329 -23.89 16.03 19.51
C ALA A 329 -23.80 14.51 19.34
N ILE A 330 -22.80 14.06 18.59
CA ILE A 330 -22.42 12.66 18.47
C ILE A 330 -20.98 12.52 19.02
N VAL A 331 -20.80 11.55 19.93
CA VAL A 331 -19.48 11.13 20.44
C VAL A 331 -19.17 9.75 19.92
N GLY A 332 -18.01 9.56 19.33
CA GLY A 332 -17.53 8.29 18.76
C GLY A 332 -16.19 7.87 19.32
N LYS A 333 -15.96 6.55 19.52
CA LYS A 333 -14.69 5.98 19.93
C LYS A 333 -13.70 5.91 18.78
N ASN A 334 -14.19 5.81 17.56
CA ASN A 334 -13.43 5.60 16.32
C ASN A 334 -12.52 4.36 16.36
N GLN A 335 -12.91 3.33 17.12
CA GLN A 335 -12.18 2.07 17.24
C GLN A 335 -12.60 1.05 16.21
N LYS A 336 -13.89 1.02 15.89
CA LYS A 336 -14.47 0.16 14.87
C LYS A 336 -15.20 0.97 13.82
N LEU A 337 -15.03 0.57 12.58
CA LEU A 337 -15.67 1.19 11.43
C LEU A 337 -16.45 0.15 10.64
N LEU A 338 -17.51 0.59 9.99
CA LEU A 338 -18.19 -0.16 8.94
C LEU A 338 -17.72 0.39 7.60
N LEU A 339 -17.13 -0.48 6.79
CA LEU A 339 -16.90 -0.23 5.36
C LEU A 339 -18.14 -0.67 4.61
N LYS A 340 -18.94 0.30 4.17
CA LYS A 340 -20.14 0.08 3.36
C LYS A 340 -19.79 0.32 1.91
N ALA A 341 -19.81 -0.72 1.08
CA ALA A 341 -19.57 -0.67 -0.35
C ALA A 341 -20.91 -0.75 -1.11
N ASP A 342 -21.14 0.14 -2.05
CA ASP A 342 -22.33 0.18 -2.90
C ASP A 342 -22.02 -0.44 -4.26
N VAL A 343 -22.52 -1.64 -4.50
CA VAL A 343 -22.19 -2.51 -5.64
C VAL A 343 -23.35 -2.55 -6.62
N SER A 344 -23.06 -2.43 -7.92
CA SER A 344 -24.08 -2.57 -8.97
C SER A 344 -24.80 -3.92 -8.88
N GLN A 345 -26.13 -3.91 -9.03
CA GLN A 345 -26.98 -5.11 -8.97
C GLN A 345 -26.56 -6.22 -9.95
N GLN A 346 -25.91 -5.88 -11.05
CA GLN A 346 -25.41 -6.87 -12.03
C GLN A 346 -24.45 -7.90 -11.42
N TYR A 347 -23.79 -7.56 -10.31
CA TYR A 347 -22.85 -8.44 -9.61
C TYR A 347 -23.49 -9.23 -8.46
N PHE A 348 -24.81 -9.12 -8.25
CA PHE A 348 -25.50 -9.68 -7.08
C PHE A 348 -25.21 -11.16 -6.83
N THR A 349 -25.19 -11.97 -7.89
CA THR A 349 -24.90 -13.41 -7.78
C THR A 349 -23.48 -13.68 -7.28
N GLN A 350 -22.53 -12.83 -7.65
CA GLN A 350 -21.11 -12.95 -7.27
C GLN A 350 -20.88 -12.50 -5.82
N LEU A 351 -21.74 -11.59 -5.30
CA LEU A 351 -21.62 -11.08 -3.93
C LEU A 351 -21.75 -12.16 -2.85
N ARG A 352 -22.41 -13.28 -3.15
CA ARG A 352 -22.52 -14.41 -2.22
C ARG A 352 -21.18 -15.09 -1.90
N GLN A 353 -20.19 -14.91 -2.77
CA GLN A 353 -18.84 -15.48 -2.63
C GLN A 353 -17.84 -14.51 -1.99
N VAL A 354 -18.25 -13.24 -1.81
CA VAL A 354 -17.40 -12.21 -1.23
C VAL A 354 -17.16 -12.52 0.25
N LYS A 355 -15.90 -12.56 0.66
CA LYS A 355 -15.49 -12.76 2.06
C LYS A 355 -14.62 -11.65 2.58
N GLU A 356 -13.90 -10.97 1.71
CA GLU A 356 -12.95 -9.92 2.04
C GLU A 356 -12.92 -8.85 0.93
N ALA A 357 -12.36 -7.72 1.26
CA ALA A 357 -12.17 -6.62 0.32
C ALA A 357 -10.84 -5.93 0.58
N ASN A 358 -10.25 -5.43 -0.50
CA ASN A 358 -9.23 -4.39 -0.43
C ASN A 358 -9.93 -3.03 -0.54
N PHE A 359 -9.40 -2.01 0.10
CA PHE A 359 -9.90 -0.64 -0.05
C PHE A 359 -8.81 0.39 0.19
N LEU A 360 -9.01 1.56 -0.41
CA LEU A 360 -8.18 2.74 -0.18
C LEU A 360 -9.09 3.96 0.02
N THR A 361 -8.58 4.95 0.76
CA THR A 361 -9.30 6.21 0.98
C THR A 361 -8.42 7.38 0.55
N ALA A 362 -9.04 8.47 0.11
CA ALA A 362 -8.30 9.69 -0.24
C ALA A 362 -7.43 10.21 0.91
N ALA A 363 -7.87 10.01 2.16
CA ALA A 363 -7.13 10.46 3.35
C ALA A 363 -5.84 9.67 3.59
N THR A 364 -5.73 8.45 3.06
CA THR A 364 -4.55 7.57 3.24
C THR A 364 -3.66 7.48 2.01
N GLY A 365 -3.98 8.26 0.97
CA GLY A 365 -3.24 8.27 -0.30
C GLY A 365 -3.33 6.91 -1.02
N GLU A 366 -2.20 6.43 -1.51
CA GLU A 366 -2.11 5.15 -2.23
C GLU A 366 -2.07 3.92 -1.32
N ARG A 367 -2.14 4.10 0.00
CA ARG A 367 -2.10 2.97 0.93
C ARG A 367 -3.37 2.14 0.84
N LEU A 368 -3.21 0.92 0.35
CA LEU A 368 -4.25 -0.09 0.28
C LEU A 368 -4.38 -0.81 1.64
N PHE A 369 -5.60 -1.02 2.08
CA PHE A 369 -5.94 -1.81 3.27
C PHE A 369 -6.69 -3.07 2.84
N ASN A 370 -6.43 -4.17 3.53
CA ASN A 370 -7.22 -5.39 3.40
C ASN A 370 -8.11 -5.55 4.63
N THR A 371 -9.38 -5.87 4.44
CA THR A 371 -10.32 -6.06 5.55
C THR A 371 -9.87 -7.17 6.50
N ARG A 372 -9.24 -8.25 6.00
CA ARG A 372 -8.72 -9.35 6.83
C ARG A 372 -7.63 -8.88 7.79
N ASP A 373 -6.70 -8.04 7.31
CA ASP A 373 -5.58 -7.52 8.12
C ASP A 373 -6.06 -6.58 9.24
N LEU A 374 -7.25 -6.00 9.05
CA LEU A 374 -7.92 -5.16 10.03
C LEU A 374 -8.91 -5.96 10.91
N ASN A 375 -8.74 -7.27 11.02
CA ASN A 375 -9.67 -8.18 11.70
C ASN A 375 -11.13 -7.98 11.25
N GLY A 376 -11.28 -7.70 9.96
CA GLY A 376 -12.56 -7.41 9.36
C GLY A 376 -13.44 -8.65 9.20
N ARG A 377 -14.73 -8.44 9.32
CA ARG A 377 -15.74 -9.46 9.06
C ARG A 377 -16.85 -8.91 8.20
N LEU A 378 -17.34 -9.73 7.29
CA LEU A 378 -18.55 -9.42 6.51
C LEU A 378 -19.76 -9.44 7.46
N ILE A 379 -20.45 -8.31 7.56
CA ILE A 379 -21.67 -8.17 8.39
C ILE A 379 -22.90 -8.49 7.58
N SER A 380 -23.00 -7.94 6.39
CA SER A 380 -24.18 -8.12 5.54
C SER A 380 -23.86 -7.96 4.07
N VAL A 381 -24.62 -8.72 3.28
CA VAL A 381 -24.84 -8.47 1.85
C VAL A 381 -26.31 -8.12 1.70
N GLY A 382 -26.59 -6.92 1.21
CA GLY A 382 -27.97 -6.44 1.04
C GLY A 382 -28.79 -7.38 0.17
N GLN A 383 -30.01 -7.66 0.59
CA GLN A 383 -30.96 -8.51 -0.14
C GLN A 383 -31.99 -7.67 -0.92
N THR A 384 -32.04 -6.37 -0.65
CA THR A 384 -32.97 -5.43 -1.29
C THR A 384 -32.21 -4.21 -1.77
N ALA A 385 -32.62 -3.70 -2.90
CA ALA A 385 -32.04 -2.51 -3.51
C ALA A 385 -32.77 -1.20 -3.14
N ALA A 386 -33.87 -1.26 -2.37
CA ALA A 386 -34.63 -0.11 -1.88
C ALA A 386 -34.74 1.05 -2.91
N ASN A 387 -35.14 0.75 -4.14
CA ASN A 387 -35.19 1.68 -5.29
C ASN A 387 -33.84 2.25 -5.73
N SER A 388 -32.73 1.62 -5.38
CA SER A 388 -31.38 1.97 -5.79
C SER A 388 -30.84 0.92 -6.77
N PRO A 389 -30.06 1.31 -7.81
CA PRO A 389 -29.37 0.35 -8.68
C PRO A 389 -28.22 -0.39 -7.99
N TYR A 390 -27.99 -0.10 -6.71
CA TYR A 390 -26.89 -0.66 -5.93
C TYR A 390 -27.37 -1.55 -4.80
N VAL A 391 -26.57 -2.55 -4.48
CA VAL A 391 -26.70 -3.42 -3.32
C VAL A 391 -25.53 -3.14 -2.38
N SER A 392 -25.81 -2.91 -1.11
CA SER A 392 -24.76 -2.60 -0.15
C SER A 392 -24.12 -3.87 0.42
N VAL A 393 -22.78 -3.91 0.43
CA VAL A 393 -21.98 -4.91 1.14
C VAL A 393 -21.26 -4.22 2.30
N THR A 394 -21.40 -4.75 3.51
CA THR A 394 -20.89 -4.09 4.71
C THR A 394 -19.92 -5.00 5.45
N PHE A 395 -18.72 -4.49 5.71
CA PHE A 395 -17.71 -5.10 6.57
C PHE A 395 -17.54 -4.28 7.85
N GLU A 396 -17.42 -4.93 8.99
CA GLU A 396 -16.92 -4.30 10.22
C GLU A 396 -15.39 -4.51 10.24
N ILE A 397 -14.64 -3.46 10.51
CA ILE A 397 -13.16 -3.46 10.57
C ILE A 397 -12.69 -2.74 11.83
N ASN A 398 -11.53 -3.12 12.35
CA ASN A 398 -10.84 -2.35 13.38
C ASN A 398 -10.13 -1.16 12.73
N ASN A 399 -10.23 0.00 13.35
CA ASN A 399 -9.52 1.19 12.89
C ASN A 399 -8.06 1.15 13.40
N PRO A 400 -7.06 1.16 12.49
CA PRO A 400 -5.65 1.23 12.89
C PRO A 400 -5.22 2.63 13.41
N GLY A 401 -6.16 3.59 13.49
CA GLY A 401 -5.95 4.93 14.02
C GLY A 401 -5.84 6.03 12.96
N ASN A 402 -5.73 5.69 11.71
CA ASN A 402 -5.58 6.63 10.58
C ASN A 402 -6.77 6.63 9.61
N LEU A 403 -7.79 5.83 9.86
CA LEU A 403 -9.04 5.84 9.10
C LEU A 403 -10.04 6.78 9.76
N VAL A 404 -10.67 7.62 8.96
CA VAL A 404 -11.63 8.63 9.41
C VAL A 404 -13.04 8.21 9.04
N SER A 405 -13.95 8.17 10.03
CA SER A 405 -15.38 7.95 9.76
C SER A 405 -15.95 9.10 8.91
N GLY A 406 -16.68 8.77 7.87
CA GLY A 406 -17.18 9.70 6.86
C GLY A 406 -16.34 9.75 5.57
N SER A 407 -15.17 9.08 5.55
CA SER A 407 -14.33 9.02 4.33
C SER A 407 -14.98 8.16 3.26
N VAL A 408 -14.84 8.61 2.00
CA VAL A 408 -15.14 7.81 0.81
C VAL A 408 -13.98 6.86 0.54
N ALA A 409 -14.27 5.67 0.07
CA ALA A 409 -13.31 4.64 -0.24
C ALA A 409 -13.56 4.03 -1.63
N ASP A 410 -12.47 3.75 -2.36
CA ASP A 410 -12.51 2.80 -3.47
C ASP A 410 -12.37 1.40 -2.87
N VAL A 411 -13.32 0.52 -3.18
CA VAL A 411 -13.42 -0.83 -2.61
C VAL A 411 -13.31 -1.86 -3.71
N PHE A 412 -12.50 -2.88 -3.47
CA PHE A 412 -12.30 -4.02 -4.37
C PHE A 412 -12.72 -5.30 -3.63
N LEU A 413 -13.94 -5.73 -3.90
CA LEU A 413 -14.52 -6.92 -3.28
C LEU A 413 -13.96 -8.18 -3.92
N LYS A 414 -13.29 -9.03 -3.15
CA LYS A 414 -12.74 -10.31 -3.64
C LYS A 414 -13.83 -11.38 -3.64
N SER A 415 -14.13 -11.88 -4.83
CA SER A 415 -15.19 -12.88 -5.04
C SER A 415 -14.62 -14.27 -5.42
N SER A 416 -14.99 -14.79 -6.57
CA SER A 416 -14.63 -16.15 -7.01
C SER A 416 -13.14 -16.32 -7.24
N PRO A 417 -12.51 -17.43 -6.81
CA PRO A 417 -11.13 -17.76 -7.14
C PRO A 417 -11.01 -18.20 -8.63
N ILE A 418 -9.98 -17.73 -9.28
CA ILE A 418 -9.53 -18.16 -10.62
C ILE A 418 -8.22 -18.91 -10.41
N ALA A 419 -8.21 -20.21 -10.66
CA ALA A 419 -7.01 -21.04 -10.55
C ALA A 419 -6.09 -20.81 -11.77
N ASN A 420 -4.79 -21.05 -11.58
CA ASN A 420 -3.78 -20.97 -12.65
C ASN A 420 -3.75 -19.60 -13.36
N ALA A 421 -4.10 -18.54 -12.65
CA ALA A 421 -4.10 -17.17 -13.17
C ALA A 421 -2.70 -16.55 -13.13
N ILE A 422 -2.42 -15.67 -14.08
CA ILE A 422 -1.26 -14.78 -14.04
C ILE A 422 -1.73 -13.42 -13.53
N SER A 423 -1.06 -12.86 -12.55
CA SER A 423 -1.29 -11.50 -12.07
C SER A 423 0.03 -10.77 -11.88
N VAL A 424 -0.01 -9.44 -12.05
CA VAL A 424 1.14 -8.57 -11.85
C VAL A 424 0.77 -7.42 -10.91
N PRO A 425 1.71 -6.88 -10.14
CA PRO A 425 1.48 -5.64 -9.39
C PRO A 425 1.05 -4.51 -10.33
N LYS A 426 0.16 -3.63 -9.89
CA LYS A 426 -0.25 -2.45 -10.68
C LYS A 426 0.93 -1.56 -11.07
N THR A 427 1.98 -1.54 -10.27
CA THR A 427 3.22 -0.79 -10.54
C THR A 427 4.00 -1.30 -11.75
N SER A 428 3.70 -2.51 -12.23
CA SER A 428 4.26 -3.07 -13.47
C SER A 428 3.59 -2.54 -14.74
N LEU A 429 2.39 -1.98 -14.61
CA LEU A 429 1.56 -1.60 -15.75
C LEU A 429 1.84 -0.17 -16.20
N ILE A 430 2.05 -0.01 -17.48
CA ILE A 430 2.15 1.29 -18.15
C ILE A 430 0.93 1.44 -19.06
N GLU A 431 0.17 2.48 -18.86
CA GLU A 431 -0.96 2.80 -19.73
C GLU A 431 -0.54 3.84 -20.77
N GLU A 432 -0.82 3.55 -22.02
CA GLU A 432 -0.61 4.46 -23.15
C GLU A 432 -1.81 4.38 -24.09
N GLN A 433 -2.50 5.50 -24.26
CA GLN A 433 -3.65 5.63 -25.16
C GLN A 433 -4.74 4.56 -24.95
N GLY A 434 -4.98 4.16 -23.70
CA GLY A 434 -5.95 3.13 -23.33
C GLY A 434 -5.48 1.68 -23.52
N THR A 435 -4.23 1.48 -23.95
CA THR A 435 -3.59 0.16 -24.03
C THR A 435 -2.61 -0.02 -22.88
N PHE A 436 -2.56 -1.23 -22.32
CA PHE A 436 -1.67 -1.54 -21.20
C PHE A 436 -0.45 -2.32 -21.66
N TYR A 437 0.70 -1.95 -21.13
CA TYR A 437 1.99 -2.57 -21.43
C TYR A 437 2.72 -2.93 -20.14
N VAL A 438 3.60 -3.91 -20.26
CA VAL A 438 4.59 -4.26 -19.25
C VAL A 438 5.98 -4.31 -19.89
N TYR A 439 7.02 -4.20 -19.08
CA TYR A 439 8.37 -4.48 -19.52
C TYR A 439 8.80 -5.87 -19.03
N VAL A 440 9.10 -6.74 -19.99
CA VAL A 440 9.63 -8.08 -19.75
C VAL A 440 11.14 -8.02 -19.93
N GLN A 441 11.89 -8.48 -18.94
CA GLN A 441 13.33 -8.59 -19.05
C GLN A 441 13.66 -9.86 -19.88
N THR A 442 14.35 -9.68 -20.99
CA THR A 442 14.78 -10.75 -21.92
C THR A 442 16.22 -11.18 -21.66
N ALA A 443 17.08 -10.22 -21.29
CA ALA A 443 18.46 -10.45 -20.84
C ALA A 443 18.81 -9.49 -19.70
N GLY A 444 20.04 -9.52 -19.20
CA GLY A 444 20.46 -8.73 -18.05
C GLY A 444 20.11 -7.26 -18.13
N GLU A 445 20.34 -6.65 -19.30
CA GLU A 445 20.14 -5.24 -19.59
C GLU A 445 19.17 -5.00 -20.73
N SER A 446 18.52 -6.07 -21.23
CA SER A 446 17.58 -6.04 -22.33
C SER A 446 16.14 -6.22 -21.86
N PHE A 447 15.26 -5.38 -22.35
CA PHE A 447 13.85 -5.36 -21.99
C PHE A 447 12.98 -5.27 -23.24
N GLN A 448 11.86 -5.96 -23.21
CA GLN A 448 10.83 -5.90 -24.27
C GLN A 448 9.58 -5.22 -23.72
N LYS A 449 9.12 -4.17 -24.39
CA LYS A 449 7.79 -3.60 -24.15
C LYS A 449 6.76 -4.55 -24.75
N ARG A 450 5.84 -5.04 -23.92
CA ARG A 450 4.84 -6.01 -24.33
C ARG A 450 3.44 -5.56 -23.96
N GLU A 451 2.54 -5.61 -24.94
CA GLU A 451 1.13 -5.35 -24.73
C GLU A 451 0.49 -6.48 -23.93
N VAL A 452 -0.38 -6.11 -22.98
CA VAL A 452 -1.13 -7.05 -22.15
C VAL A 452 -2.62 -6.71 -22.12
N THR A 453 -3.45 -7.74 -22.11
CA THR A 453 -4.89 -7.57 -21.87
C THR A 453 -5.17 -7.81 -20.38
N LEU A 454 -5.81 -6.82 -19.75
CA LEU A 454 -6.13 -6.89 -18.34
C LEU A 454 -7.51 -7.53 -18.10
N GLY A 455 -7.61 -8.27 -17.01
CA GLY A 455 -8.85 -8.66 -16.36
C GLY A 455 -9.21 -7.69 -15.22
N SER A 456 -9.79 -8.23 -14.15
CA SER A 456 -10.08 -7.44 -12.94
C SER A 456 -8.81 -7.06 -12.18
N SER A 457 -8.89 -5.95 -11.41
CA SER A 457 -7.84 -5.56 -10.48
C SER A 457 -8.40 -5.50 -9.06
N ASP A 458 -7.61 -5.95 -8.08
CA ASP A 458 -7.97 -5.91 -6.66
C ASP A 458 -7.40 -4.68 -5.92
N GLY A 459 -6.89 -3.71 -6.70
CA GLY A 459 -6.27 -2.49 -6.18
C GLY A 459 -4.75 -2.62 -6.01
N GLU A 460 -4.21 -3.80 -5.75
CA GLU A 460 -2.78 -4.10 -5.59
C GLU A 460 -2.21 -4.76 -6.85
N THR A 461 -2.90 -5.80 -7.33
CA THR A 461 -2.54 -6.56 -8.50
C THR A 461 -3.61 -6.49 -9.58
N ALA A 462 -3.24 -6.79 -10.79
CA ALA A 462 -4.16 -6.93 -11.92
C ALA A 462 -4.00 -8.32 -12.56
N LEU A 463 -5.14 -8.94 -12.88
CA LEU A 463 -5.20 -10.18 -13.64
C LEU A 463 -4.75 -9.92 -15.07
N ILE A 464 -3.88 -10.78 -15.59
CA ILE A 464 -3.45 -10.75 -16.98
C ILE A 464 -4.17 -11.87 -17.75
N LEU A 465 -4.91 -11.49 -18.77
CA LEU A 465 -5.62 -12.44 -19.63
C LEU A 465 -4.73 -12.94 -20.76
N THR A 466 -3.95 -12.04 -21.38
CA THR A 466 -3.03 -12.35 -22.49
C THR A 466 -1.79 -11.47 -22.41
N GLY A 467 -0.70 -11.90 -23.06
CA GLY A 467 0.52 -11.11 -23.22
C GLY A 467 1.70 -11.55 -22.35
N LEU A 468 1.48 -12.41 -21.35
CA LEU A 468 2.53 -12.95 -20.49
C LEU A 468 2.48 -14.47 -20.39
N THR A 469 3.65 -15.07 -20.21
CA THR A 469 3.82 -16.50 -19.97
C THR A 469 4.53 -16.75 -18.64
N GLU A 470 4.32 -17.93 -18.07
CA GLU A 470 4.99 -18.35 -16.86
C GLU A 470 6.50 -18.44 -17.05
N GLY A 471 7.26 -18.00 -16.07
CA GLY A 471 8.72 -17.99 -16.08
C GLY A 471 9.35 -16.70 -16.60
N GLU A 472 8.61 -15.87 -17.35
CA GLU A 472 9.09 -14.55 -17.75
C GLU A 472 9.26 -13.63 -16.54
N ARG A 473 10.19 -12.69 -16.61
CA ARG A 473 10.40 -11.71 -15.55
C ARG A 473 9.84 -10.36 -15.94
N VAL A 474 8.91 -9.84 -15.15
CA VAL A 474 8.26 -8.56 -15.37
C VAL A 474 8.81 -7.52 -14.41
N VAL A 475 9.12 -6.33 -14.93
CA VAL A 475 9.54 -5.19 -14.11
C VAL A 475 8.38 -4.74 -13.24
N THR A 476 8.58 -4.79 -11.93
CA THR A 476 7.57 -4.42 -10.92
C THR A 476 7.79 -3.04 -10.32
N LYS A 477 9.03 -2.56 -10.35
CA LYS A 477 9.41 -1.18 -10.00
C LYS A 477 10.37 -0.65 -11.06
N GLY A 478 10.26 0.62 -11.40
CA GLY A 478 11.13 1.25 -12.39
C GLY A 478 10.66 1.16 -13.85
N ALA A 479 9.45 0.69 -14.13
CA ALA A 479 8.91 0.60 -15.49
C ALA A 479 8.88 1.96 -16.20
N ASN A 480 8.54 3.03 -15.50
CA ASN A 480 8.56 4.39 -16.05
C ASN A 480 9.97 4.86 -16.43
N GLN A 481 11.01 4.45 -15.72
CA GLN A 481 12.40 4.78 -16.02
C GLN A 481 12.85 4.12 -17.31
N ILE A 482 12.48 2.86 -17.55
CA ILE A 482 12.73 2.19 -18.82
C ILE A 482 11.99 2.90 -19.96
N LYS A 483 10.72 3.29 -19.75
CA LYS A 483 9.96 4.09 -20.72
C LYS A 483 10.68 5.40 -21.06
N LEU A 484 11.17 6.13 -20.09
CA LEU A 484 11.92 7.38 -20.32
C LEU A 484 13.22 7.15 -21.06
N ALA A 485 13.93 6.06 -20.77
CA ALA A 485 15.17 5.69 -21.47
C ALA A 485 14.92 5.47 -22.98
N THR A 486 13.77 4.87 -23.36
CA THR A 486 13.42 4.72 -24.78
C THR A 486 13.15 6.03 -25.50
N MET A 487 12.60 7.03 -24.79
CA MET A 487 12.24 8.34 -25.36
C MET A 487 13.45 9.27 -25.50
N SER A 488 14.50 9.07 -24.72
CA SER A 488 15.69 9.94 -24.73
C SER A 488 16.64 9.66 -25.88
N GLY A 489 16.40 8.63 -26.70
CA GLY A 489 17.24 8.29 -27.85
C GLY A 489 18.67 7.91 -27.47
N ALA A 490 18.93 7.64 -26.20
CA ALA A 490 20.21 7.14 -25.73
C ALA A 490 20.35 5.69 -26.24
N VAL A 491 20.85 5.53 -27.44
CA VAL A 491 21.46 4.28 -27.86
C VAL A 491 22.64 4.09 -26.92
N PRO A 492 22.68 3.07 -26.06
CA PRO A 492 23.87 2.78 -25.30
C PRO A 492 24.97 2.50 -26.33
N ALA A 493 26.06 3.21 -26.23
CA ALA A 493 27.26 2.77 -26.91
C ALA A 493 27.58 1.39 -26.31
N HIS A 494 27.33 0.33 -27.07
CA HIS A 494 27.91 -0.98 -26.82
C HIS A 494 29.43 -0.85 -26.99
N GLY A 495 30.11 -0.36 -26.00
CA GLY A 495 31.51 -0.03 -25.99
C GLY A 495 31.96 0.11 -24.57
N HIS A 496 31.89 -0.97 -23.80
CA HIS A 496 32.73 -1.10 -22.64
C HIS A 496 34.12 -1.44 -23.14
N GLU A 497 34.97 -0.41 -23.37
CA GLU A 497 36.39 -0.63 -23.49
C GLU A 497 36.89 -1.33 -22.23
N HIS A 498 37.31 -2.56 -22.39
CA HIS A 498 37.84 -3.45 -21.35
C HIS A 498 39.38 -3.47 -21.37
#